data_f5a5275848490ccba84eccd485976c65
#
_entry.id   f5a5275848490ccba84eccd485976c65
#
_cell.length_a   1.000
_cell.length_b   1.000
_cell.length_c   1.000
_cell.angle_alpha   90.00
_cell.angle_beta   90.00
_cell.angle_gamma   90.00
#
_symmetry.space_group_name_H-M   'P 1'
#
loop_
_entity.id
_entity.type
_entity.pdbx_description
1 polymer ?
#
loop_
_entity_poly.entity_id
_entity_poly.type
_entity_poly.pdbx_seq_one_letter_code
_entity_poly.pdbx_strand_id
1 'polypeptide(L)'
;NDISLLGANGSKWDRPDALGSTPVIIAIIITALYSVVCVVGLIGNVLVMYVIIRRVNNSIYPYHFRYTKMKTATNIYIFNLALADALATSTLPFQSVNYLMGTWPFGDVLCKMVMSIDYYNMFTSIFTLTTMSVDRYIAVCHPIKALDFRTPRNAKIINICNWILSSAISLPVMIMATTAVDYNGKYNSSGSIDCTLRFPHPSWYWENLLKICVFIFAFIMPVLIITVCYGLMILRLKSVRMLSGSKEKDRNLRRITRMVLVVVAVFIVCWTPIHIFVIIKALVTIPGSLLQSVTWHFCIALGYTNSCLNPVLYAFLDENFKRCFREFCFPTASGLVLKSSTRTRNMHRDRNSSGLTMERSNH
;
A
#
# COMPACT_ATOMS: atom_id res chain seq x y z
N ASN A 1 -5.81 -6.28 30.99
CA ASN A 1 -5.25 -7.14 29.92
C ASN A 1 -5.77 -6.70 28.54
N ASP A 2 -5.69 -5.42 28.30
CA ASP A 2 -6.20 -4.81 27.07
C ASP A 2 -5.08 -4.83 26.04
N ILE A 3 -5.30 -5.58 24.96
CA ILE A 3 -4.37 -5.67 23.85
C ILE A 3 -5.09 -5.15 22.63
N SER A 4 -4.74 -3.97 22.19
CA SER A 4 -5.08 -3.53 20.83
C SER A 4 -4.26 -4.33 19.82
N LEU A 5 -4.89 -4.86 18.78
CA LEU A 5 -4.22 -5.63 17.72
C LEU A 5 -3.18 -4.82 16.93
N LEU A 6 -3.31 -3.52 16.90
CA LEU A 6 -2.38 -2.56 16.28
C LEU A 6 -2.15 -1.34 17.17
N GLY A 7 -2.95 -1.16 18.22
CA GLY A 7 -2.75 -0.09 19.19
C GLY A 7 -1.64 -0.47 20.16
N ALA A 8 -0.80 0.47 20.43
CA ALA A 8 0.35 0.37 21.32
C ALA A 8 -0.07 0.08 22.75
N ASN A 9 -0.42 -1.17 23.03
CA ASN A 9 -0.09 -1.71 24.34
C ASN A 9 1.38 -2.13 24.26
N GLY A 10 2.23 -1.12 24.15
CA GLY A 10 3.54 -1.22 24.70
C GLY A 10 3.34 -1.65 26.15
N SER A 11 3.58 -2.94 26.44
CA SER A 11 3.76 -3.37 27.81
C SER A 11 4.57 -2.28 28.48
N LYS A 12 4.04 -1.75 29.56
CA LYS A 12 4.63 -0.76 30.45
C LYS A 12 6.02 -1.17 30.82
N TRP A 13 6.94 -0.97 29.93
CA TRP A 13 8.36 -1.12 30.19
C TRP A 13 8.90 0.26 30.44
N ASP A 14 8.96 0.53 31.74
CA ASP A 14 9.85 1.43 32.42
C ASP A 14 10.25 2.67 31.64
N ARG A 15 9.80 3.78 32.17
CA ARG A 15 10.31 5.10 31.81
C ARG A 15 11.82 5.05 31.70
N PRO A 16 12.41 5.90 30.86
CA PRO A 16 13.86 6.01 30.70
C PRO A 16 14.63 6.22 32.01
N ASP A 17 13.93 6.59 33.09
CA ASP A 17 14.52 7.03 34.38
C ASP A 17 14.97 5.87 35.28
N ALA A 18 14.63 4.61 34.98
CA ALA A 18 14.92 3.47 35.84
C ALA A 18 15.74 2.33 35.22
N LEU A 19 15.96 2.35 33.90
CA LEU A 19 16.71 1.30 33.20
C LEU A 19 17.84 1.91 32.36
N GLY A 20 18.99 1.23 32.33
CA GLY A 20 20.20 1.67 31.66
C GLY A 20 20.00 2.03 30.17
N SER A 21 21.03 2.49 29.48
CA SER A 21 21.03 3.02 28.11
C SER A 21 20.34 2.15 27.03
N THR A 22 20.15 0.85 27.27
CA THR A 22 19.60 -0.12 26.31
C THR A 22 18.16 0.17 25.84
N PRO A 23 17.16 0.42 26.70
CA PRO A 23 15.80 0.71 26.24
C PRO A 23 15.69 2.05 25.52
N VAL A 24 16.48 3.03 25.89
CA VAL A 24 16.53 4.33 25.20
C VAL A 24 17.07 4.16 23.77
N ILE A 25 18.16 3.38 23.62
CA ILE A 25 18.72 3.08 22.29
C ILE A 25 17.70 2.35 21.42
N ILE A 26 16.98 1.37 21.95
CA ILE A 26 15.93 0.64 21.23
C ILE A 26 14.82 1.60 20.79
N ALA A 27 14.37 2.50 21.65
CA ALA A 27 13.34 3.49 21.33
C ALA A 27 13.79 4.42 20.19
N ILE A 28 15.03 4.88 20.22
CA ILE A 28 15.61 5.70 19.15
C ILE A 28 15.66 4.93 17.83
N ILE A 29 16.09 3.66 17.83
CA ILE A 29 16.18 2.83 16.64
C ILE A 29 14.79 2.61 16.02
N ILE A 30 13.78 2.26 16.85
CA ILE A 30 12.41 2.04 16.37
C ILE A 30 11.82 3.33 15.79
N THR A 31 12.00 4.46 16.47
CA THR A 31 11.51 5.75 15.99
C THR A 31 12.21 6.19 14.70
N ALA A 32 13.52 5.99 14.60
CA ALA A 32 14.25 6.24 13.36
C ALA A 32 13.72 5.38 12.20
N LEU A 33 13.48 4.09 12.45
CA LEU A 33 12.90 3.19 11.46
C LEU A 33 11.51 3.67 11.01
N TYR A 34 10.62 4.03 11.94
CA TYR A 34 9.30 4.56 11.62
C TYR A 34 9.38 5.86 10.81
N SER A 35 10.33 6.74 11.14
CA SER A 35 10.55 7.98 10.40
C SER A 35 10.99 7.73 8.96
N VAL A 36 11.92 6.81 8.74
CA VAL A 36 12.36 6.42 7.39
C VAL A 36 11.21 5.81 6.59
N VAL A 37 10.46 4.88 7.19
CA VAL A 37 9.30 4.24 6.54
C VAL A 37 8.23 5.27 6.21
N CYS A 38 7.97 6.23 7.09
CA CYS A 38 7.03 7.32 6.86
C CYS A 38 7.42 8.16 5.64
N VAL A 39 8.65 8.67 5.61
CA VAL A 39 9.14 9.54 4.53
C VAL A 39 9.15 8.80 3.19
N VAL A 40 9.75 7.61 3.15
CA VAL A 40 9.84 6.80 1.92
C VAL A 40 8.45 6.37 1.45
N GLY A 41 7.57 5.96 2.37
CA GLY A 41 6.21 5.54 2.07
C GLY A 41 5.36 6.69 1.51
N LEU A 42 5.34 7.84 2.17
CA LEU A 42 4.58 9.00 1.70
C LEU A 42 5.06 9.49 0.35
N ILE A 43 6.36 9.76 0.21
CA ILE A 43 6.92 10.26 -1.06
C ILE A 43 6.69 9.24 -2.18
N GLY A 44 6.98 7.96 -1.92
CA GLY A 44 6.84 6.91 -2.92
C GLY A 44 5.42 6.74 -3.41
N ASN A 45 4.44 6.65 -2.49
CA ASN A 45 3.04 6.44 -2.85
C ASN A 45 2.41 7.67 -3.51
N VAL A 46 2.72 8.88 -3.03
CA VAL A 46 2.29 10.13 -3.68
C VAL A 46 2.86 10.23 -5.10
N LEU A 47 4.12 9.84 -5.31
CA LEU A 47 4.73 9.84 -6.63
C LEU A 47 4.08 8.81 -7.57
N VAL A 48 3.73 7.61 -7.09
CA VAL A 48 2.96 6.62 -7.86
C VAL A 48 1.61 7.19 -8.30
N MET A 49 0.84 7.77 -7.38
CA MET A 49 -0.44 8.40 -7.68
C MET A 49 -0.29 9.54 -8.71
N TYR A 50 0.69 10.41 -8.51
CA TYR A 50 0.99 11.51 -9.44
C TYR A 50 1.30 11.01 -10.85
N VAL A 51 2.14 9.99 -10.99
CA VAL A 51 2.49 9.39 -12.29
C VAL A 51 1.25 8.84 -12.99
N ILE A 52 0.36 8.16 -12.27
CA ILE A 52 -0.88 7.62 -12.85
C ILE A 52 -1.81 8.74 -13.30
N ILE A 53 -2.05 9.75 -12.46
CA ILE A 53 -2.93 10.90 -12.79
C ILE A 53 -2.38 11.68 -13.98
N ARG A 54 -1.10 12.02 -13.98
CA ARG A 54 -0.47 12.80 -15.05
C ARG A 54 -0.60 12.10 -16.42
N ARG A 55 -0.45 10.78 -16.44
CA ARG A 55 -0.57 10.00 -17.68
C ARG A 55 -2.00 9.83 -18.15
N VAL A 56 -2.95 9.73 -17.24
CA VAL A 56 -4.38 9.74 -17.59
C VAL A 56 -4.75 11.08 -18.22
N ASN A 57 -4.27 12.19 -17.66
CA ASN A 57 -4.55 13.55 -18.17
C ASN A 57 -3.85 13.83 -19.51
N ASN A 58 -2.61 13.40 -19.69
CA ASN A 58 -1.90 13.56 -20.97
C ASN A 58 -2.49 12.71 -22.11
N SER A 59 -3.27 11.68 -21.79
CA SER A 59 -4.04 10.89 -22.78
C SER A 59 -5.24 11.65 -23.40
N ILE A 60 -5.58 12.83 -22.87
CA ILE A 60 -6.70 13.68 -23.36
C ILE A 60 -6.24 14.54 -24.56
N TYR A 61 -4.94 14.73 -24.78
CA TYR A 61 -4.42 15.47 -25.93
C TYR A 61 -4.30 14.58 -27.17
N PRO A 62 -4.94 14.93 -28.32
CA PRO A 62 -5.10 14.05 -29.47
C PRO A 62 -3.79 13.72 -30.23
N TYR A 63 -2.68 14.34 -29.95
CA TYR A 63 -1.41 14.15 -30.67
C TYR A 63 -0.49 13.05 -30.13
N HIS A 64 -0.86 12.32 -29.06
CA HIS A 64 -0.03 11.26 -28.49
C HIS A 64 -0.75 9.90 -28.44
N PHE A 65 -1.04 9.34 -29.61
CA PHE A 65 -1.58 7.96 -29.79
C PHE A 65 -0.74 6.85 -29.08
N ARG A 66 0.44 7.17 -28.58
CA ARG A 66 1.36 6.20 -27.94
C ARG A 66 1.09 5.94 -26.46
N TYR A 67 0.24 6.72 -25.77
CA TYR A 67 0.08 6.68 -24.30
C TYR A 67 -1.28 6.19 -23.79
N THR A 68 -2.17 5.69 -24.65
CA THR A 68 -3.51 5.18 -24.29
C THR A 68 -3.48 3.94 -23.37
N LYS A 69 -2.30 3.40 -23.08
CA LYS A 69 -2.13 2.14 -22.32
C LYS A 69 -2.24 2.27 -20.80
N MET A 70 -2.49 3.45 -20.21
CA MET A 70 -2.49 3.62 -18.75
C MET A 70 -3.88 3.60 -18.09
N LYS A 71 -4.97 3.65 -18.86
CA LYS A 71 -6.33 3.38 -18.34
C LYS A 71 -6.58 1.86 -18.24
N THR A 72 -5.65 1.11 -17.65
CA THR A 72 -5.83 -0.32 -17.47
C THR A 72 -6.41 -0.59 -16.09
N ALA A 73 -7.14 -1.70 -15.94
CA ALA A 73 -7.66 -2.16 -14.67
C ALA A 73 -6.54 -2.23 -13.60
N THR A 74 -5.35 -2.71 -13.98
CA THR A 74 -4.19 -2.82 -13.08
C THR A 74 -3.77 -1.47 -12.49
N ASN A 75 -3.72 -0.41 -13.30
CA ASN A 75 -3.30 0.91 -12.81
C ASN A 75 -4.33 1.53 -11.85
N ILE A 76 -5.61 1.21 -12.02
CA ILE A 76 -6.67 1.59 -11.09
C ILE A 76 -6.42 0.92 -9.73
N TYR A 77 -6.09 -0.36 -9.71
CA TYR A 77 -5.76 -1.08 -8.49
C TYR A 77 -4.47 -0.55 -7.83
N ILE A 78 -3.42 -0.30 -8.61
CA ILE A 78 -2.16 0.29 -8.10
C ILE A 78 -2.41 1.67 -7.49
N PHE A 79 -3.24 2.51 -8.11
CA PHE A 79 -3.60 3.82 -7.56
C PHE A 79 -4.28 3.70 -6.20
N ASN A 80 -5.26 2.81 -6.08
CA ASN A 80 -5.98 2.59 -4.82
C ASN A 80 -5.08 2.01 -3.72
N LEU A 81 -4.19 1.09 -4.08
CA LEU A 81 -3.21 0.56 -3.15
C LEU A 81 -2.26 1.66 -2.65
N ALA A 82 -1.75 2.50 -3.56
CA ALA A 82 -0.90 3.62 -3.19
C ALA A 82 -1.62 4.66 -2.31
N LEU A 83 -2.92 4.89 -2.54
CA LEU A 83 -3.72 5.77 -1.69
C LEU A 83 -3.87 5.22 -0.27
N ALA A 84 -4.22 3.94 -0.12
CA ALA A 84 -4.32 3.27 1.18
C ALA A 84 -2.96 3.29 1.92
N ASP A 85 -1.87 2.98 1.22
CA ASP A 85 -0.52 2.96 1.78
C ASP A 85 -0.04 4.37 2.20
N ALA A 86 -0.37 5.42 1.44
CA ALA A 86 -0.06 6.79 1.81
C ALA A 86 -0.82 7.22 3.08
N LEU A 87 -2.10 6.85 3.21
CA LEU A 87 -2.89 7.11 4.41
C LEU A 87 -2.29 6.40 5.64
N ALA A 88 -1.92 5.11 5.50
CA ALA A 88 -1.31 4.37 6.60
C ALA A 88 0.04 4.95 7.02
N THR A 89 0.92 5.26 6.07
CA THR A 89 2.24 5.83 6.42
C THR A 89 2.12 7.22 7.05
N SER A 90 1.02 7.96 6.81
CA SER A 90 0.76 9.25 7.47
C SER A 90 0.43 9.12 8.97
N THR A 91 0.08 7.94 9.48
CA THR A 91 -0.17 7.70 10.91
C THR A 91 1.10 7.49 11.72
N LEU A 92 2.22 7.13 11.08
CA LEU A 92 3.50 6.80 11.73
C LEU A 92 4.07 7.90 12.65
N PRO A 93 3.98 9.20 12.36
CA PRO A 93 4.43 10.23 13.29
C PRO A 93 3.71 10.17 14.64
N PHE A 94 2.39 9.92 14.64
CA PHE A 94 1.61 9.79 15.86
C PHE A 94 2.00 8.54 16.65
N GLN A 95 2.21 7.43 15.96
CA GLN A 95 2.71 6.17 16.54
C GLN A 95 4.11 6.34 17.16
N SER A 96 5.00 7.07 16.48
CA SER A 96 6.36 7.34 16.97
C SER A 96 6.35 8.17 18.25
N VAL A 97 5.52 9.24 18.29
CA VAL A 97 5.40 10.08 19.49
C VAL A 97 4.79 9.29 20.65
N ASN A 98 3.72 8.52 20.40
CA ASN A 98 3.12 7.66 21.41
C ASN A 98 4.15 6.69 22.02
N TYR A 99 4.97 6.07 21.17
CA TYR A 99 6.01 5.16 21.62
C TYR A 99 7.10 5.86 22.46
N LEU A 100 7.57 7.05 22.04
CA LEU A 100 8.60 7.80 22.74
C LEU A 100 8.11 8.37 24.08
N MET A 101 6.87 8.86 24.11
CA MET A 101 6.31 9.49 25.32
C MET A 101 5.74 8.46 26.30
N GLY A 102 5.47 7.22 25.86
CA GLY A 102 4.76 6.21 26.65
C GLY A 102 3.34 6.64 27.03
N THR A 103 2.77 7.61 26.29
CA THR A 103 1.40 8.12 26.49
C THR A 103 0.87 8.69 25.19
N TRP A 104 -0.46 8.68 25.02
CA TRP A 104 -1.15 9.23 23.85
C TRP A 104 -1.58 10.68 24.10
N PRO A 105 -0.86 11.69 23.56
CA PRO A 105 -1.16 13.10 23.84
C PRO A 105 -2.19 13.70 22.90
N PHE A 106 -2.68 12.96 21.87
CA PHE A 106 -3.42 13.52 20.74
C PHE A 106 -4.94 13.49 20.91
N GLY A 107 -5.45 12.98 22.03
CA GLY A 107 -6.88 12.91 22.34
C GLY A 107 -7.62 11.77 21.62
N ASP A 108 -8.91 11.66 21.93
CA ASP A 108 -9.75 10.52 21.53
C ASP A 108 -10.03 10.48 20.02
N VAL A 109 -10.26 11.63 19.40
CA VAL A 109 -10.58 11.71 17.96
C VAL A 109 -9.43 11.17 17.10
N LEU A 110 -8.19 11.60 17.36
CA LEU A 110 -7.02 11.10 16.62
C LEU A 110 -6.73 9.64 16.96
N CYS A 111 -6.98 9.17 18.19
CA CYS A 111 -6.92 7.76 18.53
C CYS A 111 -7.84 6.93 17.62
N LYS A 112 -9.11 7.31 17.50
CA LYS A 112 -10.09 6.65 16.61
C LYS A 112 -9.66 6.64 15.16
N MET A 113 -9.16 7.78 14.66
CA MET A 113 -8.71 7.91 13.27
C MET A 113 -7.50 7.04 12.98
N VAL A 114 -6.46 7.10 13.81
CA VAL A 114 -5.22 6.34 13.61
C VAL A 114 -5.51 4.84 13.65
N MET A 115 -6.22 4.37 14.67
CA MET A 115 -6.60 2.96 14.79
C MET A 115 -7.40 2.47 13.60
N SER A 116 -8.41 3.22 13.17
CA SER A 116 -9.24 2.83 12.03
C SER A 116 -8.49 2.84 10.71
N ILE A 117 -7.59 3.80 10.48
CA ILE A 117 -6.76 3.87 9.26
C ILE A 117 -5.85 2.64 9.16
N ASP A 118 -5.26 2.19 10.25
CA ASP A 118 -4.36 1.03 10.26
C ASP A 118 -5.10 -0.25 9.87
N TYR A 119 -6.27 -0.51 10.45
CA TYR A 119 -7.12 -1.64 10.06
C TYR A 119 -7.63 -1.50 8.62
N TYR A 120 -8.03 -0.29 8.26
CA TYR A 120 -8.52 0.02 6.92
C TYR A 120 -7.45 -0.27 5.86
N ASN A 121 -6.22 0.18 6.08
CA ASN A 121 -5.11 -0.09 5.19
C ASN A 121 -4.84 -1.59 5.05
N MET A 122 -4.80 -2.32 6.15
CA MET A 122 -4.57 -3.76 6.14
C MET A 122 -5.59 -4.48 5.24
N PHE A 123 -6.89 -4.22 5.43
CA PHE A 123 -7.93 -4.87 4.63
C PHE A 123 -7.96 -4.38 3.19
N THR A 124 -7.85 -3.07 2.96
CA THR A 124 -7.85 -2.50 1.60
C THR A 124 -6.69 -3.02 0.78
N SER A 125 -5.50 -3.10 1.35
CA SER A 125 -4.30 -3.59 0.68
C SER A 125 -4.45 -5.05 0.30
N ILE A 126 -4.84 -5.93 1.23
CA ILE A 126 -4.97 -7.36 0.91
C ILE A 126 -6.12 -7.66 -0.06
N PHE A 127 -7.26 -6.98 0.06
CA PHE A 127 -8.36 -7.15 -0.87
C PHE A 127 -8.00 -6.66 -2.27
N THR A 128 -7.26 -5.54 -2.37
CA THR A 128 -6.75 -5.05 -3.66
C THR A 128 -5.76 -6.03 -4.28
N LEU A 129 -4.81 -6.57 -3.50
CA LEU A 129 -3.85 -7.57 -3.97
C LEU A 129 -4.53 -8.88 -4.39
N THR A 130 -5.54 -9.33 -3.64
CA THR A 130 -6.35 -10.50 -3.99
C THR A 130 -7.08 -10.27 -5.30
N THR A 131 -7.72 -9.10 -5.44
CA THR A 131 -8.40 -8.71 -6.70
C THR A 131 -7.44 -8.64 -7.87
N MET A 132 -6.23 -8.08 -7.68
CA MET A 132 -5.19 -8.06 -8.71
C MET A 132 -4.75 -9.47 -9.11
N SER A 133 -4.68 -10.39 -8.17
CA SER A 133 -4.31 -11.78 -8.42
C SER A 133 -5.40 -12.51 -9.22
N VAL A 134 -6.67 -12.30 -8.89
CA VAL A 134 -7.83 -12.81 -9.65
C VAL A 134 -7.88 -12.18 -11.05
N ASP A 135 -7.65 -10.86 -11.18
CA ASP A 135 -7.57 -10.18 -12.48
C ASP A 135 -6.49 -10.79 -13.37
N ARG A 136 -5.32 -11.13 -12.81
CA ARG A 136 -4.25 -11.82 -13.55
C ARG A 136 -4.63 -13.24 -13.92
N TYR A 137 -5.26 -13.98 -13.01
CA TYR A 137 -5.76 -15.32 -13.30
C TYR A 137 -6.75 -15.31 -14.48
N ILE A 138 -7.72 -14.42 -14.49
CA ILE A 138 -8.69 -14.29 -15.60
C ILE A 138 -7.96 -13.94 -16.91
N ALA A 139 -6.98 -13.04 -16.87
CA ALA A 139 -6.20 -12.64 -18.04
C ALA A 139 -5.41 -13.79 -18.67
N VAL A 140 -4.87 -14.68 -17.84
CA VAL A 140 -4.00 -15.80 -18.27
C VAL A 140 -4.82 -17.04 -18.66
N CYS A 141 -5.78 -17.41 -17.83
CA CYS A 141 -6.50 -18.67 -17.98
C CYS A 141 -7.75 -18.55 -18.87
N HIS A 142 -8.36 -17.37 -18.90
CA HIS A 142 -9.62 -17.11 -19.62
C HIS A 142 -9.55 -15.85 -20.51
N PRO A 143 -8.67 -15.84 -21.55
CA PRO A 143 -8.39 -14.64 -22.33
C PRO A 143 -9.62 -14.05 -23.06
N ILE A 144 -10.59 -14.88 -23.46
CA ILE A 144 -11.84 -14.42 -24.08
C ILE A 144 -12.71 -13.67 -23.06
N LYS A 145 -12.97 -14.26 -21.90
CA LYS A 145 -13.72 -13.62 -20.80
C LYS A 145 -13.01 -12.38 -20.26
N ALA A 146 -11.67 -12.34 -20.34
CA ALA A 146 -10.89 -11.20 -19.92
C ALA A 146 -11.20 -9.92 -20.70
N LEU A 147 -11.62 -10.00 -21.95
CA LEU A 147 -11.99 -8.85 -22.77
C LEU A 147 -13.19 -8.10 -22.20
N ASP A 148 -14.19 -8.83 -21.72
CA ASP A 148 -15.42 -8.27 -21.17
C ASP A 148 -15.26 -7.89 -19.68
N PHE A 149 -14.51 -8.66 -18.93
CA PHE A 149 -14.33 -8.47 -17.48
C PHE A 149 -13.35 -7.36 -17.13
N ARG A 150 -12.20 -7.27 -17.82
CA ARG A 150 -11.06 -6.39 -17.50
C ARG A 150 -11.23 -4.98 -18.07
N THR A 151 -12.39 -4.39 -17.88
CA THR A 151 -12.67 -3.00 -18.28
C THR A 151 -12.33 -2.02 -17.14
N PRO A 152 -11.95 -0.76 -17.45
CA PRO A 152 -11.76 0.27 -16.43
C PRO A 152 -13.01 0.51 -15.56
N ARG A 153 -14.21 0.32 -16.15
CA ARG A 153 -15.48 0.43 -15.42
C ARG A 153 -15.59 -0.64 -14.33
N ASN A 154 -15.38 -1.89 -14.70
CA ASN A 154 -15.44 -3.00 -13.75
C ASN A 154 -14.37 -2.89 -12.65
N ALA A 155 -13.16 -2.48 -13.02
CA ALA A 155 -12.10 -2.25 -12.04
C ALA A 155 -12.47 -1.17 -11.01
N LYS A 156 -13.13 -0.08 -11.42
CA LYS A 156 -13.62 0.94 -10.50
C LYS A 156 -14.72 0.40 -9.57
N ILE A 157 -15.68 -0.36 -10.12
CA ILE A 157 -16.75 -0.97 -9.32
C ILE A 157 -16.16 -1.90 -8.28
N ILE A 158 -15.24 -2.79 -8.66
CA ILE A 158 -14.57 -3.72 -7.76
C ILE A 158 -13.80 -2.97 -6.66
N ASN A 159 -13.09 -1.88 -7.01
CA ASN A 159 -12.42 -1.06 -6.01
C ASN A 159 -13.42 -0.43 -5.04
N ILE A 160 -14.54 0.12 -5.51
CA ILE A 160 -15.58 0.67 -4.63
C ILE A 160 -16.09 -0.43 -3.68
N CYS A 161 -16.32 -1.65 -4.17
CA CYS A 161 -16.72 -2.78 -3.32
C CYS A 161 -15.64 -3.11 -2.28
N ASN A 162 -14.35 -3.11 -2.67
CA ASN A 162 -13.25 -3.31 -1.73
C ASN A 162 -13.21 -2.22 -0.64
N TRP A 163 -13.43 -0.96 -1.02
CA TRP A 163 -13.50 0.15 -0.07
C TRP A 163 -14.69 0.01 0.89
N ILE A 164 -15.86 -0.33 0.40
CA ILE A 164 -17.06 -0.55 1.22
C ILE A 164 -16.81 -1.71 2.20
N LEU A 165 -16.25 -2.83 1.73
CA LEU A 165 -15.96 -3.98 2.57
C LEU A 165 -14.92 -3.66 3.65
N SER A 166 -13.85 -2.96 3.29
CA SER A 166 -12.84 -2.51 4.25
C SER A 166 -13.44 -1.54 5.28
N SER A 167 -14.35 -0.64 4.87
CA SER A 167 -15.06 0.27 5.76
C SER A 167 -15.96 -0.49 6.74
N ALA A 168 -16.69 -1.50 6.26
CA ALA A 168 -17.58 -2.30 7.12
C ALA A 168 -16.83 -3.02 8.25
N ILE A 169 -15.56 -3.42 8.00
CA ILE A 169 -14.70 -4.06 9.00
C ILE A 169 -14.01 -3.03 9.90
N SER A 170 -13.59 -1.90 9.36
CA SER A 170 -12.81 -0.88 10.10
C SER A 170 -13.70 0.06 10.92
N LEU A 171 -14.96 0.25 10.55
CA LEU A 171 -15.90 1.09 11.29
C LEU A 171 -16.15 0.61 12.73
N PRO A 172 -16.38 -0.68 13.00
CA PRO A 172 -16.45 -1.20 14.38
C PRO A 172 -15.19 -0.88 15.19
N VAL A 173 -14.00 -0.97 14.58
CA VAL A 173 -12.74 -0.61 15.24
C VAL A 173 -12.70 0.87 15.60
N MET A 174 -13.14 1.74 14.68
CA MET A 174 -13.23 3.19 14.95
C MET A 174 -14.18 3.51 16.11
N ILE A 175 -15.31 2.79 16.22
CA ILE A 175 -16.28 2.98 17.30
C ILE A 175 -15.71 2.50 18.64
N MET A 176 -14.99 1.38 18.65
CA MET A 176 -14.40 0.79 19.85
C MET A 176 -13.10 1.47 20.29
N ALA A 177 -12.41 2.18 19.38
CA ALA A 177 -11.18 2.90 19.73
C ALA A 177 -11.50 4.07 20.67
N THR A 178 -10.71 4.20 21.74
CA THR A 178 -10.86 5.27 22.74
C THR A 178 -9.55 5.48 23.50
N THR A 179 -9.42 6.64 24.10
CA THR A 179 -8.34 6.92 25.05
C THR A 179 -8.76 6.45 26.45
N ALA A 180 -7.90 5.69 27.10
CA ALA A 180 -8.11 5.20 28.46
C ALA A 180 -6.93 5.55 29.35
N VAL A 181 -7.22 5.88 30.62
CA VAL A 181 -6.17 6.11 31.63
C VAL A 181 -5.75 4.77 32.23
N ASP A 182 -4.49 4.41 32.11
CA ASP A 182 -3.93 3.23 32.76
C ASP A 182 -3.35 3.61 34.12
N TYR A 183 -4.01 3.13 35.18
CA TYR A 183 -3.61 3.33 36.58
C TYR A 183 -2.63 2.27 37.11
N ASN A 184 -2.17 1.31 36.29
CA ASN A 184 -1.34 0.19 36.76
C ASN A 184 0.13 0.55 37.10
N GLY A 185 0.48 1.84 37.14
CA GLY A 185 1.79 2.32 37.63
C GLY A 185 1.89 2.25 39.14
N LYS A 186 2.58 1.26 39.68
CA LYS A 186 2.80 1.07 41.12
C LYS A 186 3.50 2.23 41.84
N TYR A 187 3.99 3.26 41.16
CA TYR A 187 4.83 4.30 41.77
C TYR A 187 4.59 5.75 41.39
N ASN A 188 3.63 6.05 40.46
CA ASN A 188 3.31 7.44 40.15
C ASN A 188 1.81 7.65 40.00
N SER A 189 1.29 8.66 40.69
CA SER A 189 -0.09 9.15 40.71
C SER A 189 -0.57 9.82 39.43
N SER A 190 0.25 9.93 38.38
CA SER A 190 -0.17 10.39 37.08
C SER A 190 -0.34 9.17 36.15
N GLY A 191 -1.58 8.74 35.95
CA GLY A 191 -1.89 7.68 34.97
C GLY A 191 -1.43 8.06 33.55
N SER A 192 -0.88 7.11 32.80
CA SER A 192 -0.62 7.29 31.37
C SER A 192 -1.94 7.16 30.59
N ILE A 193 -2.11 8.00 29.57
CA ILE A 193 -3.24 7.89 28.64
C ILE A 193 -2.82 6.99 27.49
N ASP A 194 -3.58 5.93 27.23
CA ASP A 194 -3.32 5.01 26.14
C ASP A 194 -4.45 5.04 25.13
N CYS A 195 -4.09 4.93 23.85
CA CYS A 195 -5.04 4.72 22.77
C CYS A 195 -5.29 3.23 22.59
N THR A 196 -6.50 2.76 22.89
CA THR A 196 -6.83 1.33 22.97
C THR A 196 -8.22 1.03 22.42
N LEU A 197 -8.53 -0.26 22.19
CA LEU A 197 -9.87 -0.73 21.84
C LEU A 197 -10.64 -1.12 23.09
N ARG A 198 -11.80 -0.51 23.31
CA ARG A 198 -12.71 -0.85 24.38
C ARG A 198 -13.82 -1.75 23.85
N PHE A 199 -13.79 -3.01 24.29
CA PHE A 199 -14.76 -4.00 23.86
C PHE A 199 -16.01 -4.02 24.77
N PRO A 200 -17.20 -4.35 24.23
CA PRO A 200 -18.40 -4.62 25.02
C PRO A 200 -18.20 -5.83 25.93
N HIS A 201 -19.03 -5.93 26.99
CA HIS A 201 -19.02 -7.14 27.83
C HIS A 201 -19.69 -8.34 27.12
N PRO A 202 -19.13 -9.54 27.23
CA PRO A 202 -17.83 -9.91 27.81
C PRO A 202 -16.67 -9.57 26.89
N SER A 203 -15.72 -8.73 27.35
CA SER A 203 -14.65 -8.16 26.53
C SER A 203 -13.75 -9.22 25.89
N TRP A 204 -13.41 -10.28 26.62
CA TRP A 204 -12.60 -11.40 26.10
C TRP A 204 -13.19 -12.06 24.86
N TYR A 205 -14.53 -12.16 24.78
CA TYR A 205 -15.20 -12.77 23.65
C TYR A 205 -15.05 -11.91 22.38
N TRP A 206 -15.37 -10.63 22.47
CA TRP A 206 -15.31 -9.70 21.33
C TRP A 206 -13.87 -9.44 20.87
N GLU A 207 -12.94 -9.38 21.81
CA GLU A 207 -11.51 -9.27 21.51
C GLU A 207 -11.00 -10.48 20.70
N ASN A 208 -11.28 -11.69 21.17
CA ASN A 208 -10.87 -12.91 20.48
C ASN A 208 -11.59 -13.05 19.14
N LEU A 209 -12.87 -12.70 19.07
CA LEU A 209 -13.63 -12.71 17.83
C LEU A 209 -12.99 -11.78 16.78
N LEU A 210 -12.63 -10.55 17.16
CA LEU A 210 -11.94 -9.63 16.27
C LEU A 210 -10.60 -10.20 15.78
N LYS A 211 -9.78 -10.76 16.67
CA LYS A 211 -8.49 -11.39 16.31
C LYS A 211 -8.66 -12.52 15.32
N ILE A 212 -9.63 -13.40 15.55
CA ILE A 212 -9.94 -14.53 14.67
C ILE A 212 -10.44 -14.03 13.31
N CYS A 213 -11.37 -13.05 13.29
CA CYS A 213 -11.90 -12.47 12.06
C CYS A 213 -10.77 -11.81 11.23
N VAL A 214 -9.91 -11.03 11.88
CA VAL A 214 -8.75 -10.42 11.20
C VAL A 214 -7.84 -11.50 10.63
N PHE A 215 -7.49 -12.52 11.39
CA PHE A 215 -6.64 -13.61 10.93
C PHE A 215 -7.23 -14.35 9.73
N ILE A 216 -8.52 -14.65 9.75
CA ILE A 216 -9.19 -15.37 8.66
C ILE A 216 -9.32 -14.48 7.43
N PHE A 217 -9.88 -13.27 7.56
CA PHE A 217 -10.25 -12.43 6.42
C PHE A 217 -9.10 -11.57 5.88
N ALA A 218 -8.13 -11.20 6.71
CA ALA A 218 -6.99 -10.43 6.24
C ALA A 218 -5.75 -11.29 5.91
N PHE A 219 -5.74 -12.57 6.26
CA PHE A 219 -4.58 -13.43 6.03
C PHE A 219 -4.94 -14.76 5.38
N ILE A 220 -5.65 -15.67 6.06
CA ILE A 220 -5.84 -17.05 5.57
C ILE A 220 -6.60 -17.09 4.25
N MET A 221 -7.79 -16.49 4.19
CA MET A 221 -8.65 -16.54 3.01
C MET A 221 -8.02 -15.87 1.79
N PRO A 222 -7.46 -14.64 1.87
CA PRO A 222 -6.74 -14.03 0.76
C PRO A 222 -5.54 -14.85 0.29
N VAL A 223 -4.71 -15.36 1.20
CA VAL A 223 -3.54 -16.16 0.84
C VAL A 223 -3.94 -17.44 0.10
N LEU A 224 -5.01 -18.12 0.50
CA LEU A 224 -5.55 -19.28 -0.21
C LEU A 224 -6.01 -18.92 -1.63
N ILE A 225 -6.80 -17.85 -1.78
CA ILE A 225 -7.27 -17.39 -3.10
C ILE A 225 -6.08 -17.06 -4.01
N ILE A 226 -5.12 -16.31 -3.50
CA ILE A 226 -3.90 -15.93 -4.23
C ILE A 226 -3.11 -17.19 -4.65
N THR A 227 -2.90 -18.11 -3.74
CA THR A 227 -2.16 -19.37 -4.01
C THR A 227 -2.83 -20.20 -5.10
N VAL A 228 -4.15 -20.34 -5.04
CA VAL A 228 -4.93 -21.04 -6.07
C VAL A 228 -4.82 -20.31 -7.42
N CYS A 229 -4.99 -18.99 -7.46
CA CYS A 229 -4.86 -18.21 -8.70
C CYS A 229 -3.49 -18.39 -9.34
N TYR A 230 -2.40 -18.29 -8.58
CA TYR A 230 -1.04 -18.44 -9.11
C TYR A 230 -0.72 -19.87 -9.47
N GLY A 231 -1.17 -20.86 -8.69
CA GLY A 231 -1.04 -22.27 -9.02
C GLY A 231 -1.67 -22.60 -10.38
N LEU A 232 -2.91 -22.20 -10.61
CA LEU A 232 -3.61 -22.39 -11.88
C LEU A 232 -2.95 -21.63 -13.03
N MET A 233 -2.48 -20.40 -12.81
CA MET A 233 -1.73 -19.64 -13.82
C MET A 233 -0.44 -20.35 -14.23
N ILE A 234 0.32 -20.89 -13.28
CA ILE A 234 1.56 -21.63 -13.57
C ILE A 234 1.27 -22.87 -14.39
N LEU A 235 0.24 -23.64 -14.03
CA LEU A 235 -0.19 -24.81 -14.78
C LEU A 235 -0.57 -24.44 -16.22
N ARG A 236 -1.37 -23.37 -16.39
CA ARG A 236 -1.78 -22.90 -17.71
C ARG A 236 -0.60 -22.42 -18.56
N LEU A 237 0.33 -21.66 -17.98
CA LEU A 237 1.53 -21.16 -18.68
C LEU A 237 2.48 -22.30 -19.10
N LYS A 238 2.56 -23.39 -18.32
CA LYS A 238 3.31 -24.60 -18.73
C LYS A 238 2.64 -25.27 -19.93
N SER A 239 1.32 -25.40 -19.94
CA SER A 239 0.54 -26.03 -21.02
C SER A 239 0.61 -25.21 -22.33
N VAL A 240 0.53 -23.88 -22.27
CA VAL A 240 0.49 -22.99 -23.45
C VAL A 240 1.87 -22.79 -24.10
N ARG A 241 2.97 -23.14 -23.43
CA ARG A 241 4.32 -23.07 -24.02
C ARG A 241 4.45 -23.81 -25.36
N MET A 242 3.55 -24.74 -25.64
CA MET A 242 3.54 -25.52 -26.89
C MET A 242 2.74 -24.89 -28.04
N LEU A 243 1.94 -23.80 -27.83
CA LEU A 243 0.92 -23.35 -28.80
C LEU A 243 0.93 -21.86 -29.14
N SER A 244 1.89 -21.05 -28.69
CA SER A 244 1.77 -19.58 -28.76
C SER A 244 2.45 -18.97 -29.99
N GLY A 245 1.67 -18.20 -30.78
CA GLY A 245 2.12 -17.47 -31.97
C GLY A 245 2.60 -16.01 -31.72
N SER A 246 2.41 -15.40 -30.53
CA SER A 246 2.77 -14.00 -30.23
C SER A 246 3.70 -13.86 -29.03
N LYS A 247 5.00 -13.88 -29.27
CA LYS A 247 6.06 -13.79 -28.25
C LYS A 247 6.03 -12.49 -27.42
N GLU A 248 5.60 -11.37 -27.98
CA GLU A 248 5.59 -10.06 -27.31
C GLU A 248 4.46 -9.94 -26.29
N LYS A 249 3.25 -10.37 -26.66
CA LYS A 249 2.07 -10.35 -25.76
C LYS A 249 2.30 -11.25 -24.55
N ASP A 250 2.89 -12.43 -24.78
CA ASP A 250 3.24 -13.39 -23.73
C ASP A 250 4.31 -12.83 -22.77
N ARG A 251 5.32 -12.14 -23.32
CA ARG A 251 6.37 -11.50 -22.49
C ARG A 251 5.79 -10.46 -21.55
N ASN A 252 4.92 -9.58 -22.07
CA ASN A 252 4.27 -8.53 -21.27
C ASN A 252 3.37 -9.13 -20.19
N LEU A 253 2.59 -10.16 -20.49
CA LEU A 253 1.72 -10.83 -19.54
C LEU A 253 2.51 -11.48 -18.40
N ARG A 254 3.56 -12.24 -18.73
CA ARG A 254 4.46 -12.87 -17.73
C ARG A 254 5.14 -11.84 -16.83
N ARG A 255 5.52 -10.68 -17.39
CA ARG A 255 6.15 -9.61 -16.65
C ARG A 255 5.21 -9.00 -15.62
N ILE A 256 3.96 -8.66 -16.00
CA ILE A 256 2.97 -8.11 -15.09
C ILE A 256 2.59 -9.17 -14.04
N THR A 257 2.42 -10.42 -14.42
CA THR A 257 2.15 -11.53 -13.48
C THR A 257 3.28 -11.66 -12.46
N ARG A 258 4.56 -11.60 -12.90
CA ARG A 258 5.71 -11.63 -12.00
C ARG A 258 5.73 -10.42 -11.05
N MET A 259 5.39 -9.23 -11.52
CA MET A 259 5.30 -8.04 -10.68
C MET A 259 4.28 -8.23 -9.56
N VAL A 260 3.07 -8.65 -9.89
CA VAL A 260 2.02 -8.88 -8.89
C VAL A 260 2.41 -9.98 -7.90
N LEU A 261 3.04 -11.06 -8.39
CA LEU A 261 3.54 -12.14 -7.53
C LEU A 261 4.57 -11.64 -6.52
N VAL A 262 5.50 -10.80 -6.94
CA VAL A 262 6.53 -10.25 -6.03
C VAL A 262 5.87 -9.34 -4.98
N VAL A 263 4.93 -8.47 -5.38
CA VAL A 263 4.20 -7.60 -4.44
C VAL A 263 3.42 -8.43 -3.41
N VAL A 264 2.76 -9.50 -3.85
CA VAL A 264 2.05 -10.43 -2.96
C VAL A 264 3.01 -11.17 -2.02
N ALA A 265 4.15 -11.65 -2.54
CA ALA A 265 5.16 -12.33 -1.71
C ALA A 265 5.70 -11.39 -0.61
N VAL A 266 5.98 -10.14 -0.96
CA VAL A 266 6.40 -9.11 0.00
C VAL A 266 5.31 -8.86 1.03
N PHE A 267 4.03 -8.77 0.61
CA PHE A 267 2.91 -8.65 1.53
C PHE A 267 2.89 -9.80 2.55
N ILE A 268 2.96 -11.05 2.07
CA ILE A 268 2.95 -12.23 2.95
C ILE A 268 4.12 -12.18 3.94
N VAL A 269 5.35 -11.90 3.48
CA VAL A 269 6.54 -11.83 4.34
C VAL A 269 6.40 -10.73 5.40
N CYS A 270 5.87 -9.56 5.04
CA CYS A 270 5.74 -8.45 5.97
C CYS A 270 4.61 -8.63 7.00
N TRP A 271 3.50 -9.27 6.62
CA TRP A 271 2.33 -9.40 7.51
C TRP A 271 2.27 -10.72 8.29
N THR A 272 2.93 -11.79 7.84
CA THR A 272 2.94 -13.08 8.54
C THR A 272 3.42 -12.96 10.00
N PRO A 273 4.53 -12.24 10.31
CA PRO A 273 5.03 -12.17 11.68
C PRO A 273 4.02 -11.57 12.66
N ILE A 274 3.31 -10.49 12.28
CA ILE A 274 2.32 -9.88 13.17
C ILE A 274 1.11 -10.77 13.39
N HIS A 275 0.61 -11.45 12.35
CA HIS A 275 -0.51 -12.39 12.47
C HIS A 275 -0.17 -13.58 13.37
N ILE A 276 1.03 -14.16 13.22
CA ILE A 276 1.52 -15.24 14.08
C ILE A 276 1.64 -14.75 15.52
N PHE A 277 2.26 -13.58 15.73
CA PHE A 277 2.44 -13.01 17.06
C PHE A 277 1.11 -12.79 17.78
N VAL A 278 0.13 -12.21 17.09
CA VAL A 278 -1.22 -11.96 17.64
C VAL A 278 -1.93 -13.27 18.03
N ILE A 279 -1.86 -14.30 17.18
CA ILE A 279 -2.46 -15.60 17.49
C ILE A 279 -1.76 -16.29 18.67
N ILE A 280 -0.42 -16.30 18.70
CA ILE A 280 0.32 -16.86 19.85
C ILE A 280 -0.09 -16.14 21.14
N LYS A 281 -0.18 -14.81 21.12
CA LYS A 281 -0.59 -14.01 22.28
C LYS A 281 -2.05 -14.22 22.68
N ALA A 282 -2.90 -14.63 21.77
CA ALA A 282 -4.30 -15.01 22.06
C ALA A 282 -4.40 -16.40 22.70
N LEU A 283 -3.49 -17.32 22.36
CA LEU A 283 -3.51 -18.72 22.85
C LEU A 283 -2.68 -18.93 24.12
N VAL A 284 -1.59 -18.16 24.29
CA VAL A 284 -0.63 -18.32 25.38
C VAL A 284 -0.42 -17.00 26.09
N THR A 285 -0.50 -17.02 27.42
CA THR A 285 -0.15 -15.87 28.25
C THR A 285 1.37 -15.69 28.22
N ILE A 286 1.86 -14.74 27.42
CA ILE A 286 3.28 -14.41 27.37
C ILE A 286 3.55 -13.38 28.46
N PRO A 287 4.50 -13.65 29.39
CA PRO A 287 4.88 -12.67 30.39
C PRO A 287 5.50 -11.45 29.71
N GLY A 288 5.13 -10.26 30.20
CA GLY A 288 5.70 -9.01 29.69
C GLY A 288 7.22 -9.01 29.81
N SER A 289 7.93 -8.90 28.69
CA SER A 289 9.39 -8.83 28.63
C SER A 289 9.84 -7.81 27.58
N LEU A 290 11.04 -7.26 27.73
CA LEU A 290 11.62 -6.36 26.74
C LEU A 290 11.62 -7.01 25.34
N LEU A 291 11.94 -8.30 25.27
CA LEU A 291 11.92 -9.07 24.02
C LEU A 291 10.52 -9.07 23.36
N GLN A 292 9.47 -9.24 24.16
CA GLN A 292 8.08 -9.19 23.64
C GLN A 292 7.77 -7.82 23.03
N SER A 293 8.14 -6.73 23.73
CA SER A 293 7.93 -5.36 23.24
C SER A 293 8.69 -5.10 21.94
N VAL A 294 9.97 -5.45 21.91
CA VAL A 294 10.80 -5.31 20.70
C VAL A 294 10.23 -6.13 19.53
N THR A 295 9.84 -7.37 19.77
CA THR A 295 9.24 -8.23 18.74
C THR A 295 7.95 -7.64 18.21
N TRP A 296 7.10 -7.10 19.08
CA TRP A 296 5.86 -6.43 18.69
C TRP A 296 6.11 -5.25 17.75
N HIS A 297 6.98 -4.31 18.16
CA HIS A 297 7.32 -3.15 17.34
C HIS A 297 8.02 -3.51 16.02
N PHE A 298 8.84 -4.56 16.04
CA PHE A 298 9.45 -5.09 14.83
C PHE A 298 8.40 -5.64 13.84
N CYS A 299 7.42 -6.40 14.33
CA CYS A 299 6.33 -6.91 13.51
C CYS A 299 5.47 -5.79 12.92
N ILE A 300 5.17 -4.75 13.71
CA ILE A 300 4.47 -3.55 13.24
C ILE A 300 5.29 -2.82 12.16
N ALA A 301 6.58 -2.62 12.40
CA ALA A 301 7.48 -1.97 11.45
C ALA A 301 7.53 -2.71 10.10
N LEU A 302 7.52 -4.05 10.12
CA LEU A 302 7.43 -4.86 8.90
C LEU A 302 6.10 -4.61 8.16
N GLY A 303 4.98 -4.53 8.86
CA GLY A 303 3.68 -4.22 8.26
C GLY A 303 3.69 -2.87 7.53
N TYR A 304 4.20 -1.82 8.16
CA TYR A 304 4.35 -0.50 7.53
C TYR A 304 5.40 -0.48 6.42
N THR A 305 6.47 -1.29 6.55
CA THR A 305 7.49 -1.45 5.51
C THR A 305 6.88 -1.98 4.21
N ASN A 306 5.87 -2.85 4.29
CA ASN A 306 5.12 -3.27 3.11
C ASN A 306 4.58 -2.09 2.30
N SER A 307 3.98 -1.09 2.96
CA SER A 307 3.41 0.09 2.31
C SER A 307 4.46 0.97 1.61
N CYS A 308 5.70 1.00 2.08
CA CYS A 308 6.76 1.76 1.42
C CYS A 308 7.51 0.95 0.34
N LEU A 309 7.45 -0.38 0.36
CA LEU A 309 8.09 -1.22 -0.67
C LEU A 309 7.32 -1.24 -1.99
N ASN A 310 6.00 -1.08 -1.98
CA ASN A 310 5.17 -1.12 -3.18
C ASN A 310 5.64 -0.14 -4.28
N PRO A 311 5.87 1.16 -4.02
CA PRO A 311 6.40 2.09 -5.02
C PRO A 311 7.77 1.67 -5.58
N VAL A 312 8.64 1.15 -4.72
CA VAL A 312 9.97 0.67 -5.11
C VAL A 312 9.86 -0.52 -6.07
N LEU A 313 8.99 -1.48 -5.75
CA LEU A 313 8.74 -2.63 -6.61
C LEU A 313 8.19 -2.22 -7.98
N TYR A 314 7.26 -1.24 -8.04
CA TYR A 314 6.76 -0.73 -9.32
C TYR A 314 7.86 -0.05 -10.12
N ALA A 315 8.74 0.73 -9.49
CA ALA A 315 9.86 1.38 -10.15
C ALA A 315 10.86 0.39 -10.77
N PHE A 316 11.05 -0.77 -10.15
CA PHE A 316 11.97 -1.80 -10.67
C PHE A 316 11.30 -2.78 -11.63
N LEU A 317 10.06 -3.17 -11.40
CA LEU A 317 9.40 -4.27 -12.11
C LEU A 317 8.51 -3.80 -13.27
N ASP A 318 8.00 -2.57 -13.24
CA ASP A 318 7.20 -2.00 -14.34
C ASP A 318 7.99 -0.94 -15.12
N GLU A 319 8.30 -1.22 -16.41
CA GLU A 319 9.05 -0.30 -17.26
C GLU A 319 8.34 1.01 -17.54
N ASN A 320 7.01 1.02 -17.50
CA ASN A 320 6.26 2.26 -17.67
C ASN A 320 6.48 3.17 -16.46
N PHE A 321 6.42 2.63 -15.24
CA PHE A 321 6.76 3.37 -14.03
C PHE A 321 8.24 3.73 -14.01
N LYS A 322 9.15 2.80 -14.30
CA LYS A 322 10.60 3.03 -14.38
C LYS A 322 10.96 4.19 -15.31
N ARG A 323 10.35 4.21 -16.49
CA ARG A 323 10.54 5.30 -17.45
C ARG A 323 10.05 6.63 -16.91
N CYS A 324 8.89 6.67 -16.26
CA CYS A 324 8.34 7.89 -15.68
C CYS A 324 9.17 8.42 -14.51
N PHE A 325 9.58 7.53 -13.61
CA PHE A 325 10.49 7.91 -12.52
C PHE A 325 11.78 8.49 -13.07
N ARG A 326 12.36 7.89 -14.12
CA ARG A 326 13.55 8.43 -14.78
C ARG A 326 13.31 9.80 -15.39
N GLU A 327 12.22 10.00 -16.10
CA GLU A 327 11.83 11.29 -16.69
C GLU A 327 11.57 12.37 -15.63
N PHE A 328 11.12 11.96 -14.43
CA PHE A 328 10.87 12.87 -13.30
C PHE A 328 12.15 13.20 -12.53
N CYS A 329 12.94 12.19 -12.15
CA CYS A 329 14.13 12.37 -11.33
C CYS A 329 15.34 12.92 -12.14
N PHE A 330 15.38 12.64 -13.44
CA PHE A 330 16.43 13.10 -14.36
C PHE A 330 15.79 13.74 -15.58
N PRO A 331 15.29 14.99 -15.48
CA PRO A 331 14.78 15.71 -16.65
C PRO A 331 15.97 15.96 -17.59
N THR A 332 16.17 15.03 -18.51
CA THR A 332 17.24 15.14 -19.50
C THR A 332 16.95 16.35 -20.40
N ALA A 333 17.97 17.16 -20.71
CA ALA A 333 17.93 18.30 -21.62
C ALA A 333 17.37 17.96 -23.03
N SER A 334 17.24 16.67 -23.35
CA SER A 334 16.57 16.15 -24.56
C SER A 334 15.13 16.62 -24.75
N GLY A 335 14.41 16.93 -23.69
CA GLY A 335 13.04 17.49 -23.77
C GLY A 335 13.04 18.95 -24.28
N LEU A 336 14.10 19.70 -24.05
CA LEU A 336 14.28 21.05 -24.54
C LEU A 336 14.69 21.05 -26.02
N VAL A 337 15.53 20.10 -26.42
CA VAL A 337 15.98 19.97 -27.83
C VAL A 337 14.82 19.56 -28.75
N LEU A 338 13.93 18.66 -28.29
CA LEU A 338 12.75 18.25 -29.08
C LEU A 338 11.74 19.40 -29.24
N LYS A 339 11.53 20.23 -28.21
CA LYS A 339 10.68 21.43 -28.29
C LYS A 339 11.28 22.50 -29.20
N SER A 340 12.59 22.67 -29.17
CA SER A 340 13.32 23.58 -30.06
C SER A 340 13.23 23.11 -31.50
N SER A 341 13.47 21.84 -31.80
CA SER A 341 13.38 21.26 -33.16
C SER A 341 11.97 21.33 -33.75
N THR A 342 10.94 21.11 -32.93
CA THR A 342 9.55 21.20 -33.40
C THR A 342 9.15 22.66 -33.68
N ARG A 343 9.64 23.60 -32.87
CA ARG A 343 9.40 25.05 -33.08
C ARG A 343 10.09 25.55 -34.34
N THR A 344 11.31 25.11 -34.62
CA THR A 344 12.06 25.46 -35.84
C THR A 344 11.41 24.86 -37.09
N ARG A 345 10.88 23.63 -37.01
CA ARG A 345 10.19 22.97 -38.13
C ARG A 345 8.85 23.62 -38.46
N ASN A 346 8.10 24.10 -37.47
CA ASN A 346 6.87 24.84 -37.70
C ASN A 346 7.16 26.24 -38.27
N MET A 347 8.19 26.94 -37.83
CA MET A 347 8.60 28.22 -38.37
C MET A 347 9.07 28.13 -39.83
N HIS A 348 9.68 27.00 -40.25
CA HIS A 348 10.07 26.76 -41.63
C HIS A 348 8.86 26.39 -42.53
N ARG A 349 7.84 25.74 -41.94
CA ARG A 349 6.60 25.40 -42.67
C ARG A 349 5.72 26.63 -42.91
N ASP A 350 5.65 27.55 -41.96
CA ASP A 350 4.90 28.80 -42.09
C ASP A 350 5.61 29.78 -43.11
N ARG A 351 6.94 29.77 -43.18
CA ARG A 351 7.69 30.53 -44.19
C ARG A 351 7.48 30.00 -45.61
N ASN A 352 7.38 28.68 -45.78
CA ASN A 352 7.13 28.11 -47.11
C ASN A 352 5.66 28.27 -47.56
N SER A 353 4.71 28.37 -46.62
CA SER A 353 3.30 28.65 -47.01
C SER A 353 3.06 30.11 -47.35
N SER A 354 3.77 31.04 -46.75
CA SER A 354 3.71 32.47 -47.11
C SER A 354 4.47 32.82 -48.40
N GLY A 355 5.47 32.04 -48.81
CA GLY A 355 6.15 32.18 -50.06
C GLY A 355 5.32 31.76 -51.28
N LEU A 356 4.48 30.75 -51.14
CA LEU A 356 3.60 30.25 -52.22
C LEU A 356 2.37 31.10 -52.49
N THR A 357 2.00 31.99 -51.57
CA THR A 357 0.87 32.94 -51.77
C THR A 357 1.29 34.23 -52.48
N MET A 358 2.58 34.57 -52.51
CA MET A 358 3.06 35.75 -53.24
C MET A 358 3.34 35.53 -54.75
N GLU A 359 3.59 34.29 -55.17
CA GLU A 359 3.79 33.98 -56.61
C GLU A 359 2.48 33.77 -57.43
N ARG A 360 1.33 33.70 -56.78
CA ARG A 360 0.02 33.55 -57.48
C ARG A 360 -0.71 34.87 -57.73
N SER A 361 -0.12 36.01 -57.42
CA SER A 361 -0.73 37.34 -57.61
C SER A 361 -0.18 38.13 -58.81
N ASN A 362 0.71 37.53 -59.61
CA ASN A 362 1.32 38.20 -60.79
C ASN A 362 1.20 37.33 -62.06
N HIS A 363 -0.04 36.86 -62.41
CA HIS A 363 -0.39 36.49 -63.77
C HIS A 363 -1.85 36.80 -64.02
#